data_f5c99276392d4ed8b647dd45785f91ad
#
_entry.id   f5c99276392d4ed8b647dd45785f91ad
#
_cell.length_a   1.000
_cell.length_b   1.000
_cell.length_c   1.000
_cell.angle_alpha   90.00
_cell.angle_beta   90.00
_cell.angle_gamma   90.00
#
_symmetry.space_group_name_H-M   'P 1'
#
loop_
_entity.id
_entity.type
_entity.pdbx_description
1 polymer ?
#
loop_
_entity_poly.entity_id
_entity_poly.type
_entity_poly.pdbx_seq_one_letter_code
_entity_poly.pdbx_strand_id
1 'polypeptide(L)'
;IGRLLRAHKPGGGRRVGAIGLGCGTLAAWGRPGDTFRFYEINDDVARLATSTFTYLKDSKAKTELVMGDARLSMEREADQQYDVIVLDAFSSDAIPVHLLTLEAFDHYQRHLKPDGVIAVHVSNRYLDLHPVVYRIADKIGFPAITIDDNDTAYEDAGFYGSDWIIMTRNQVLLQQPLLRDVTKEAVEFPARIMYWTDERSDLLSILA
;
A
#
# COMPACT_ATOMS: atom_id res chain seq x y z
N ILE A 1 -2.37 6.02 -5.26
CA ILE A 1 -1.92 6.33 -3.88
C ILE A 1 -1.90 7.84 -3.60
N GLY A 2 -1.46 8.68 -4.51
CA GLY A 2 -1.37 10.13 -4.32
C GLY A 2 -2.70 10.78 -3.90
N ARG A 3 -3.83 10.35 -4.48
CA ARG A 3 -5.17 10.83 -4.12
C ARG A 3 -5.50 10.53 -2.65
N LEU A 4 -5.20 9.32 -2.18
CA LEU A 4 -5.38 8.94 -0.78
C LEU A 4 -4.58 9.85 0.15
N LEU A 5 -3.29 10.03 -0.13
CA LEU A 5 -2.41 10.86 0.69
C LEU A 5 -2.79 12.35 0.65
N ARG A 6 -3.46 12.80 -0.40
CA ARG A 6 -4.02 14.17 -0.46
C ARG A 6 -5.32 14.31 0.35
N ALA A 7 -6.17 13.30 0.32
CA ALA A 7 -7.46 13.30 1.03
C ALA A 7 -7.30 13.10 2.54
N HIS A 8 -6.36 12.23 2.94
CA HIS A 8 -6.16 11.91 4.35
C HIS A 8 -5.38 13.00 5.07
N LYS A 9 -5.96 13.57 6.14
CA LYS A 9 -5.36 14.63 6.99
C LYS A 9 -4.67 15.73 6.15
N PRO A 10 -5.42 16.56 5.44
CA PRO A 10 -4.85 17.57 4.52
C PRO A 10 -3.94 18.58 5.21
N GLY A 11 -4.03 18.75 6.54
CA GLY A 11 -3.17 19.63 7.34
C GLY A 11 -1.78 19.05 7.68
N GLY A 12 -1.48 17.79 7.33
CA GLY A 12 -0.24 17.12 7.72
C GLY A 12 -0.31 16.44 9.10
N GLY A 13 0.86 16.05 9.63
CA GLY A 13 0.97 15.33 10.90
C GLY A 13 0.64 13.83 10.78
N ARG A 14 0.76 13.27 9.57
CA ARG A 14 0.54 11.85 9.31
C ARG A 14 1.78 11.03 9.65
N ARG A 15 1.53 9.82 10.12
CA ARG A 15 2.55 8.78 10.22
C ARG A 15 2.24 7.71 9.17
N VAL A 16 3.13 7.57 8.19
CA VAL A 16 2.95 6.66 7.05
C VAL A 16 4.01 5.58 7.11
N GLY A 17 3.59 4.32 7.13
CA GLY A 17 4.45 3.17 6.95
C GLY A 17 4.40 2.72 5.49
N ALA A 18 5.53 2.62 4.81
CA ALA A 18 5.62 2.18 3.43
C ALA A 18 6.43 0.88 3.35
N ILE A 19 5.80 -0.18 2.89
CA ILE A 19 6.43 -1.48 2.63
C ILE A 19 6.87 -1.47 1.17
N GLY A 20 8.18 -1.39 0.95
CA GLY A 20 8.81 -1.08 -0.32
C GLY A 20 9.22 0.39 -0.42
N LEU A 21 10.41 0.63 -0.95
CA LEU A 21 10.98 1.96 -1.13
C LEU A 21 10.98 2.40 -2.60
N GLY A 22 11.39 1.50 -3.50
CA GLY A 22 11.64 1.84 -4.89
C GLY A 22 12.60 3.03 -5.02
N CYS A 23 12.25 4.00 -5.86
CA CYS A 23 13.03 5.25 -5.99
C CYS A 23 12.73 6.26 -4.86
N GLY A 24 11.84 5.96 -3.93
CA GLY A 24 11.42 6.87 -2.87
C GLY A 24 10.32 7.85 -3.28
N THR A 25 9.65 7.63 -4.41
CA THR A 25 8.64 8.55 -4.98
C THR A 25 7.51 8.88 -4.03
N LEU A 26 7.14 7.94 -3.15
CA LEU A 26 6.08 8.17 -2.15
C LEU A 26 6.41 9.34 -1.21
N ALA A 27 7.70 9.59 -0.95
CA ALA A 27 8.16 10.70 -0.09
C ALA A 27 7.81 12.09 -0.65
N ALA A 28 7.59 12.21 -1.97
CA ALA A 28 7.16 13.47 -2.60
C ALA A 28 5.78 13.95 -2.10
N TRP A 29 4.95 13.05 -1.57
CA TRP A 29 3.66 13.37 -0.97
C TRP A 29 3.74 13.82 0.49
N GLY A 30 4.95 13.83 1.05
CA GLY A 30 5.20 14.26 2.42
C GLY A 30 4.94 15.76 2.63
N ARG A 31 4.35 16.09 3.76
CA ARG A 31 4.07 17.46 4.19
C ARG A 31 4.83 17.77 5.47
N PRO A 32 5.01 19.06 5.82
CA PRO A 32 5.57 19.42 7.11
C PRO A 32 4.77 18.78 8.27
N GLY A 33 5.49 18.17 9.20
CA GLY A 33 4.90 17.44 10.32
C GLY A 33 4.59 15.96 10.05
N ASP A 34 4.64 15.51 8.80
CA ASP A 34 4.50 14.09 8.49
C ASP A 34 5.78 13.32 8.83
N THR A 35 5.62 12.01 9.09
CA THR A 35 6.71 11.04 9.16
C THR A 35 6.42 9.90 8.21
N PHE A 36 7.34 9.61 7.30
CA PHE A 36 7.29 8.49 6.38
C PHE A 36 8.38 7.49 6.77
N ARG A 37 7.98 6.29 7.15
CA ARG A 37 8.87 5.18 7.50
C ARG A 37 8.80 4.11 6.43
N PHE A 38 9.92 3.93 5.72
CA PHE A 38 10.08 2.98 4.64
C PHE A 38 10.74 1.70 5.15
N TYR A 39 10.21 0.56 4.75
CA TYR A 39 10.80 -0.76 4.95
C TYR A 39 11.30 -1.27 3.62
N GLU A 40 12.60 -1.56 3.52
CA GLU A 40 13.23 -2.02 2.28
C GLU A 40 14.19 -3.18 2.56
N ILE A 41 14.03 -4.28 1.81
CA ILE A 41 14.84 -5.47 2.00
C ILE A 41 16.12 -5.46 1.17
N ASN A 42 16.15 -4.67 0.09
CA ASN A 42 17.24 -4.65 -0.86
C ASN A 42 18.16 -3.44 -0.63
N ASP A 43 19.41 -3.71 -0.21
CA ASP A 43 20.42 -2.68 0.03
C ASP A 43 20.75 -1.85 -1.21
N ASP A 44 20.69 -2.43 -2.42
CA ASP A 44 20.95 -1.70 -3.66
C ASP A 44 19.83 -0.72 -3.99
N VAL A 45 18.55 -1.09 -3.73
CA VAL A 45 17.41 -0.19 -3.86
C VAL A 45 17.58 0.98 -2.89
N ALA A 46 17.88 0.70 -1.63
CA ALA A 46 18.11 1.73 -0.61
C ALA A 46 19.26 2.67 -0.99
N ARG A 47 20.36 2.12 -1.48
CA ARG A 47 21.52 2.89 -1.96
C ARG A 47 21.15 3.80 -3.13
N LEU A 48 20.44 3.29 -4.14
CA LEU A 48 19.98 4.08 -5.29
C LEU A 48 19.00 5.17 -4.88
N ALA A 49 18.01 4.85 -4.04
CA ALA A 49 17.04 5.82 -3.56
C ALA A 49 17.67 6.99 -2.79
N THR A 50 18.77 6.73 -2.07
CA THR A 50 19.43 7.74 -1.25
C THR A 50 20.56 8.49 -1.98
N SER A 51 21.16 7.90 -3.03
CA SER A 51 22.32 8.49 -3.72
C SER A 51 22.01 9.06 -5.10
N THR A 52 21.05 8.46 -5.83
CA THR A 52 20.76 8.81 -7.21
C THR A 52 19.47 9.63 -7.33
N PHE A 53 18.47 9.25 -6.56
CA PHE A 53 17.19 9.95 -6.54
C PHE A 53 17.15 10.98 -5.40
N THR A 54 16.32 12.01 -5.57
CA THR A 54 16.24 13.11 -4.59
C THR A 54 14.96 13.10 -3.76
N TYR A 55 14.01 12.20 -4.05
CA TYR A 55 12.68 12.20 -3.42
C TYR A 55 12.71 12.17 -1.90
N LEU A 56 13.61 11.34 -1.31
CA LEU A 56 13.76 11.27 0.15
C LEU A 56 14.35 12.56 0.72
N LYS A 57 15.35 13.11 0.05
CA LYS A 57 16.07 14.34 0.46
C LYS A 57 15.19 15.58 0.34
N ASP A 58 14.38 15.65 -0.74
CA ASP A 58 13.54 16.80 -1.06
C ASP A 58 12.18 16.75 -0.36
N SER A 59 11.87 15.62 0.30
CA SER A 59 10.62 15.47 1.05
C SER A 59 10.49 16.53 2.13
N LYS A 60 9.27 17.05 2.30
CA LYS A 60 8.92 17.94 3.42
C LYS A 60 8.58 17.17 4.70
N ALA A 61 8.40 15.86 4.61
CA ALA A 61 8.21 14.99 5.75
C ALA A 61 9.55 14.55 6.34
N LYS A 62 9.54 14.14 7.60
CA LYS A 62 10.63 13.32 8.16
C LYS A 62 10.61 11.95 7.48
N THR A 63 11.71 11.52 6.88
CA THR A 63 11.86 10.19 6.29
C THR A 63 12.70 9.29 7.21
N GLU A 64 12.26 8.06 7.41
CA GLU A 64 12.96 7.02 8.16
C GLU A 64 13.10 5.79 7.25
N LEU A 65 14.27 5.16 7.23
CA LEU A 65 14.52 3.95 6.46
C LEU A 65 14.88 2.80 7.41
N VAL A 66 14.15 1.70 7.27
CA VAL A 66 14.38 0.45 8.01
C VAL A 66 14.80 -0.61 7.02
N MET A 67 16.03 -1.09 7.15
CA MET A 67 16.53 -2.16 6.30
C MET A 67 16.07 -3.52 6.80
N GLY A 68 15.62 -4.36 5.88
CA GLY A 68 15.20 -5.73 6.12
C GLY A 68 13.77 -6.02 5.68
N ASP A 69 13.33 -7.24 5.95
CA ASP A 69 11.96 -7.67 5.69
C ASP A 69 10.96 -6.85 6.51
N ALA A 70 9.97 -6.28 5.83
CA ALA A 70 8.99 -5.38 6.42
C ALA A 70 8.13 -6.07 7.49
N ARG A 71 7.67 -7.30 7.20
CA ARG A 71 6.83 -8.08 8.11
C ARG A 71 7.58 -8.44 9.38
N LEU A 72 8.81 -8.95 9.23
CA LEU A 72 9.67 -9.30 10.37
C LEU A 72 10.06 -8.07 11.20
N SER A 73 10.26 -6.92 10.55
CA SER A 73 10.55 -5.66 11.23
C SER A 73 9.34 -5.21 12.04
N MET A 74 8.15 -5.21 11.45
CA MET A 74 6.90 -4.85 12.14
C MET A 74 6.56 -5.82 13.27
N GLU A 75 6.85 -7.12 13.11
CA GLU A 75 6.63 -8.09 14.17
C GLU A 75 7.40 -7.75 15.46
N ARG A 76 8.62 -7.25 15.32
CA ARG A 76 9.55 -6.95 16.42
C ARG A 76 9.41 -5.55 17.00
N GLU A 77 8.86 -4.62 16.22
CA GLU A 77 8.71 -3.23 16.63
C GLU A 77 7.51 -3.03 17.57
N ALA A 78 7.61 -2.00 18.41
CA ALA A 78 6.44 -1.47 19.12
C ALA A 78 5.44 -0.88 18.13
N ASP A 79 4.17 -0.82 18.53
CA ASP A 79 3.08 -0.30 17.70
C ASP A 79 3.38 1.10 17.20
N GLN A 80 3.43 1.26 15.88
CA GLN A 80 3.85 2.49 15.24
C GLN A 80 2.74 3.53 15.11
N GLN A 81 1.47 3.15 15.29
CA GLN A 81 0.31 4.03 15.20
C GLN A 81 0.26 4.77 13.85
N TYR A 82 0.35 4.03 12.76
CA TYR A 82 0.27 4.58 11.42
C TYR A 82 -1.12 5.13 11.09
N ASP A 83 -1.15 6.25 10.43
CA ASP A 83 -2.35 6.78 9.77
C ASP A 83 -2.60 6.06 8.44
N VAL A 84 -1.52 5.70 7.75
CA VAL A 84 -1.58 4.97 6.47
C VAL A 84 -0.44 3.96 6.45
N ILE A 85 -0.76 2.73 6.07
CA ILE A 85 0.21 1.71 5.67
C ILE A 85 0.06 1.50 4.17
N VAL A 86 1.16 1.58 3.44
CA VAL A 86 1.22 1.40 1.98
C VAL A 86 2.01 0.13 1.68
N LEU A 87 1.38 -0.84 1.00
CA LEU A 87 2.04 -2.03 0.50
C LEU A 87 2.36 -1.83 -0.98
N ASP A 88 3.63 -1.59 -1.29
CA ASP A 88 4.15 -1.36 -2.65
C ASP A 88 5.51 -2.06 -2.82
N ALA A 89 5.58 -3.34 -2.43
CA ALA A 89 6.80 -4.14 -2.40
C ALA A 89 6.81 -5.16 -3.53
N PHE A 90 6.90 -4.67 -4.77
CA PHE A 90 7.03 -5.56 -5.93
C PHE A 90 8.48 -5.59 -6.41
N SER A 91 8.98 -6.80 -6.71
CA SER A 91 10.23 -7.00 -7.41
C SER A 91 9.93 -7.51 -8.82
N SER A 92 9.90 -6.61 -9.80
CA SER A 92 9.30 -6.90 -11.12
C SER A 92 7.84 -7.29 -10.96
N ASP A 93 7.40 -8.37 -11.66
CA ASP A 93 6.05 -8.93 -11.52
C ASP A 93 5.95 -9.97 -10.37
N ALA A 94 7.01 -10.13 -9.56
CA ALA A 94 7.01 -11.08 -8.44
C ALA A 94 6.35 -10.48 -7.20
N ILE A 95 5.41 -11.24 -6.63
CA ILE A 95 4.68 -10.84 -5.44
C ILE A 95 5.29 -11.52 -4.22
N PRO A 96 5.68 -10.75 -3.20
CA PRO A 96 6.08 -11.34 -1.93
C PRO A 96 4.83 -11.84 -1.18
N VAL A 97 4.45 -13.10 -1.46
CA VAL A 97 3.23 -13.74 -0.92
C VAL A 97 3.11 -13.56 0.59
N HIS A 98 4.23 -13.68 1.33
CA HIS A 98 4.25 -13.55 2.80
C HIS A 98 3.83 -12.17 3.32
N LEU A 99 3.80 -11.15 2.46
CA LEU A 99 3.27 -9.81 2.79
C LEU A 99 1.76 -9.71 2.54
N LEU A 100 1.15 -10.68 1.85
CA LEU A 100 -0.27 -10.72 1.49
C LEU A 100 -1.00 -11.90 2.15
N THR A 101 -0.54 -12.35 3.32
CA THR A 101 -1.21 -13.36 4.13
C THR A 101 -2.04 -12.73 5.23
N LEU A 102 -3.04 -13.45 5.73
CA LEU A 102 -3.87 -13.00 6.83
C LEU A 102 -3.02 -12.62 8.06
N GLU A 103 -1.99 -13.41 8.35
CA GLU A 103 -1.07 -13.20 9.46
C GLU A 103 -0.24 -11.90 9.28
N ALA A 104 0.14 -11.58 8.03
CA ALA A 104 0.79 -10.30 7.75
C ALA A 104 -0.15 -9.12 8.04
N PHE A 105 -1.42 -9.24 7.65
CA PHE A 105 -2.41 -8.19 7.92
C PHE A 105 -2.74 -8.04 9.40
N ASP A 106 -2.58 -9.09 10.24
CA ASP A 106 -2.68 -8.96 11.70
C ASP A 106 -1.57 -8.04 12.24
N HIS A 107 -0.33 -8.16 11.73
CA HIS A 107 0.74 -7.23 12.08
C HIS A 107 0.44 -5.81 11.61
N TYR A 108 -0.08 -5.62 10.38
CA TYR A 108 -0.42 -4.28 9.89
C TYR A 108 -1.51 -3.63 10.73
N GLN A 109 -2.57 -4.37 11.11
CA GLN A 109 -3.62 -3.86 11.97
C GLN A 109 -3.10 -3.42 13.34
N ARG A 110 -2.16 -4.16 13.94
CA ARG A 110 -1.54 -3.80 15.22
C ARG A 110 -0.84 -2.45 15.15
N HIS A 111 -0.17 -2.16 14.02
CA HIS A 111 0.53 -0.90 13.80
C HIS A 111 -0.37 0.24 13.31
N LEU A 112 -1.63 -0.02 13.03
CA LEU A 112 -2.54 0.95 12.46
C LEU A 112 -3.34 1.66 13.56
N LYS A 113 -3.63 2.95 13.37
CA LYS A 113 -4.62 3.66 14.17
C LYS A 113 -6.04 3.13 13.92
N PRO A 114 -7.00 3.32 14.84
CA PRO A 114 -8.37 2.83 14.68
C PRO A 114 -9.08 3.29 13.40
N ASP A 115 -8.77 4.52 12.94
CA ASP A 115 -9.26 5.15 11.70
C ASP A 115 -8.25 5.12 10.55
N GLY A 116 -7.19 4.36 10.70
CA GLY A 116 -6.11 4.26 9.74
C GLY A 116 -6.50 3.51 8.46
N VAL A 117 -5.60 3.54 7.51
CA VAL A 117 -5.81 3.02 6.14
C VAL A 117 -4.70 2.06 5.78
N ILE A 118 -5.06 0.93 5.17
CA ILE A 118 -4.13 0.06 4.47
C ILE A 118 -4.38 0.24 2.98
N ALA A 119 -3.35 0.64 2.24
CA ALA A 119 -3.38 0.78 0.79
C ALA A 119 -2.49 -0.30 0.16
N VAL A 120 -3.08 -1.17 -0.64
CA VAL A 120 -2.37 -2.28 -1.28
C VAL A 120 -2.29 -2.01 -2.79
N HIS A 121 -1.08 -1.92 -3.32
CA HIS A 121 -0.86 -1.91 -4.76
C HIS A 121 -1.19 -3.29 -5.32
N VAL A 122 -2.04 -3.38 -6.33
CA VAL A 122 -2.50 -4.66 -6.89
C VAL A 122 -2.27 -4.78 -8.39
N SER A 123 -1.72 -3.73 -9.04
CA SER A 123 -1.36 -3.82 -10.44
C SER A 123 -0.32 -4.93 -10.65
N ASN A 124 -0.67 -5.92 -11.44
CA ASN A 124 0.24 -7.00 -11.82
C ASN A 124 -0.13 -7.51 -13.21
N ARG A 125 0.88 -7.90 -13.99
CA ARG A 125 0.70 -8.31 -15.38
C ARG A 125 0.11 -9.71 -15.54
N TYR A 126 0.38 -10.58 -14.57
CA TYR A 126 0.11 -12.02 -14.68
C TYR A 126 -0.88 -12.54 -13.66
N LEU A 127 -1.11 -11.81 -12.59
CA LEU A 127 -1.92 -12.24 -11.45
C LEU A 127 -2.95 -11.17 -11.09
N ASP A 128 -4.20 -11.59 -10.94
CA ASP A 128 -5.24 -10.74 -10.37
C ASP A 128 -5.25 -10.84 -8.84
N LEU A 129 -4.65 -9.86 -8.18
CA LEU A 129 -4.58 -9.80 -6.71
C LEU A 129 -5.84 -9.29 -6.03
N HIS A 130 -6.74 -8.67 -6.79
CA HIS A 130 -7.95 -8.08 -6.21
C HIS A 130 -8.73 -9.07 -5.35
N PRO A 131 -9.05 -10.30 -5.83
CA PRO A 131 -9.86 -11.22 -5.05
C PRO A 131 -9.19 -11.62 -3.73
N VAL A 132 -7.88 -11.81 -3.70
CA VAL A 132 -7.14 -12.19 -2.49
C VAL A 132 -7.23 -11.08 -1.44
N VAL A 133 -6.93 -9.83 -1.85
CA VAL A 133 -6.94 -8.67 -0.94
C VAL A 133 -8.35 -8.38 -0.44
N TYR A 134 -9.38 -8.48 -1.30
CA TYR A 134 -10.77 -8.34 -0.88
C TYR A 134 -11.21 -9.42 0.11
N ARG A 135 -10.78 -10.68 -0.08
CA ARG A 135 -11.06 -11.76 0.87
C ARG A 135 -10.38 -11.55 2.22
N ILE A 136 -9.17 -11.00 2.23
CA ILE A 136 -8.50 -10.59 3.47
C ILE A 136 -9.28 -9.44 4.13
N ALA A 137 -9.63 -8.41 3.37
CA ALA A 137 -10.38 -7.26 3.88
C ALA A 137 -11.70 -7.69 4.55
N ASP A 138 -12.45 -8.57 3.89
CA ASP A 138 -13.69 -9.15 4.41
C ASP A 138 -13.43 -9.94 5.70
N LYS A 139 -12.39 -10.79 5.69
CA LYS A 139 -12.02 -11.62 6.85
C LYS A 139 -11.67 -10.80 8.08
N ILE A 140 -10.98 -9.66 7.92
CA ILE A 140 -10.57 -8.77 9.02
C ILE A 140 -11.59 -7.66 9.32
N GLY A 141 -12.71 -7.61 8.57
CA GLY A 141 -13.78 -6.64 8.77
C GLY A 141 -13.41 -5.21 8.40
N PHE A 142 -12.64 -5.04 7.31
CA PHE A 142 -12.32 -3.74 6.73
C PHE A 142 -13.11 -3.52 5.45
N PRO A 143 -13.96 -2.49 5.37
CA PRO A 143 -14.46 -2.02 4.08
C PRO A 143 -13.31 -1.73 3.13
N ALA A 144 -13.46 -2.17 1.88
CA ALA A 144 -12.44 -2.01 0.86
C ALA A 144 -13.03 -1.44 -0.43
N ILE A 145 -12.27 -0.58 -1.11
CA ILE A 145 -12.59 -0.05 -2.43
C ILE A 145 -11.39 -0.19 -3.36
N THR A 146 -11.65 -0.41 -4.64
CA THR A 146 -10.61 -0.31 -5.66
C THR A 146 -10.56 1.11 -6.21
N ILE A 147 -9.36 1.69 -6.25
CA ILE A 147 -9.05 2.90 -6.99
C ILE A 147 -8.25 2.50 -8.21
N ASP A 148 -8.79 2.84 -9.37
CA ASP A 148 -8.13 2.67 -10.66
C ASP A 148 -7.78 4.06 -11.21
N ASP A 149 -6.51 4.33 -11.35
CA ASP A 149 -5.99 5.58 -11.91
C ASP A 149 -5.36 5.30 -13.29
N ASN A 150 -6.08 4.53 -14.13
CA ASN A 150 -5.68 4.15 -15.49
C ASN A 150 -6.19 5.16 -16.54
N ASP A 151 -6.10 6.46 -16.25
CA ASP A 151 -6.45 7.49 -17.23
C ASP A 151 -5.35 7.57 -18.30
N THR A 152 -5.64 6.98 -19.47
CA THR A 152 -4.73 6.93 -20.62
C THR A 152 -4.37 8.31 -21.16
N ALA A 153 -5.10 9.37 -20.78
CA ALA A 153 -4.80 10.74 -21.20
C ALA A 153 -3.42 11.23 -20.74
N TYR A 154 -2.81 10.55 -19.77
CA TYR A 154 -1.50 10.89 -19.22
C TYR A 154 -0.36 9.94 -19.61
N GLU A 155 -0.63 8.89 -20.40
CA GLU A 155 0.40 7.94 -20.83
C GLU A 155 1.52 8.62 -21.64
N ASP A 156 1.17 9.55 -22.53
CA ASP A 156 2.14 10.34 -23.31
C ASP A 156 3.03 11.23 -22.44
N ALA A 157 2.60 11.53 -21.20
CA ALA A 157 3.38 12.29 -20.23
C ALA A 157 4.25 11.39 -19.33
N GLY A 158 4.29 10.07 -19.59
CA GLY A 158 5.08 9.10 -18.83
C GLY A 158 4.45 8.68 -17.50
N PHE A 159 3.16 8.92 -17.31
CA PHE A 159 2.42 8.40 -16.18
C PHE A 159 1.78 7.06 -16.56
N TYR A 160 2.05 6.04 -15.78
CA TYR A 160 1.44 4.73 -15.92
C TYR A 160 0.32 4.59 -14.91
N GLY A 161 -0.79 4.00 -15.33
CA GLY A 161 -1.90 3.67 -14.47
C GLY A 161 -1.51 2.69 -13.36
N SER A 162 -2.23 2.74 -12.26
CA SER A 162 -2.03 1.83 -11.14
C SER A 162 -3.32 1.54 -10.40
N ASP A 163 -3.51 0.28 -10.04
CA ASP A 163 -4.66 -0.18 -9.27
C ASP A 163 -4.28 -0.34 -7.80
N TRP A 164 -5.12 0.22 -6.94
CA TRP A 164 -4.94 0.18 -5.50
C TRP A 164 -6.21 -0.27 -4.80
N ILE A 165 -6.07 -1.16 -3.84
CA ILE A 165 -7.16 -1.46 -2.92
C ILE A 165 -6.93 -0.67 -1.63
N ILE A 166 -7.91 0.14 -1.27
CA ILE A 166 -7.91 0.96 -0.06
C ILE A 166 -8.83 0.30 0.96
N MET A 167 -8.28 -0.10 2.08
CA MET A 167 -8.97 -0.79 3.16
C MET A 167 -8.99 0.12 4.39
N THR A 168 -10.18 0.50 4.87
CA THR A 168 -10.31 1.36 6.05
C THR A 168 -11.72 1.31 6.64
N ARG A 169 -11.81 1.51 7.97
CA ARG A 169 -13.09 1.73 8.66
C ARG A 169 -13.52 3.20 8.64
N ASN A 170 -12.69 4.10 8.13
CA ASN A 170 -12.97 5.53 8.02
C ASN A 170 -13.90 5.84 6.84
N GLN A 171 -15.21 5.74 7.06
CA GLN A 171 -16.21 6.00 6.04
C GLN A 171 -16.18 7.44 5.51
N VAL A 172 -15.82 8.41 6.36
CA VAL A 172 -15.71 9.82 5.95
C VAL A 172 -14.61 9.99 4.90
N LEU A 173 -13.50 9.28 5.06
CA LEU A 173 -12.41 9.29 4.08
C LEU A 173 -12.86 8.69 2.74
N LEU A 174 -13.56 7.55 2.75
CA LEU A 174 -14.03 6.89 1.53
C LEU A 174 -15.00 7.76 0.73
N GLN A 175 -15.73 8.66 1.38
CA GLN A 175 -16.65 9.60 0.75
C GLN A 175 -15.99 10.89 0.22
N GLN A 176 -14.69 11.08 0.45
CA GLN A 176 -13.97 12.22 -0.10
C GLN A 176 -13.98 12.20 -1.63
N PRO A 177 -14.26 13.32 -2.32
CA PRO A 177 -14.33 13.35 -3.79
C PRO A 177 -13.07 12.81 -4.48
N LEU A 178 -11.89 13.07 -3.91
CA LEU A 178 -10.61 12.57 -4.46
C LEU A 178 -10.52 11.05 -4.55
N LEU A 179 -11.28 10.31 -3.73
CA LEU A 179 -11.34 8.85 -3.73
C LEU A 179 -12.59 8.35 -4.44
N ARG A 180 -13.76 8.88 -4.04
CA ARG A 180 -15.05 8.46 -4.56
C ARG A 180 -15.14 8.53 -6.09
N ASP A 181 -14.62 9.61 -6.68
CA ASP A 181 -14.77 9.87 -8.12
C ASP A 181 -13.87 8.97 -9.00
N VAL A 182 -12.97 8.19 -8.39
CA VAL A 182 -12.08 7.21 -9.06
C VAL A 182 -12.26 5.79 -8.49
N THR A 183 -13.27 5.59 -7.65
CA THR A 183 -13.60 4.26 -7.11
C THR A 183 -14.31 3.45 -8.20
N LYS A 184 -13.82 2.24 -8.46
CA LYS A 184 -14.54 1.26 -9.28
C LYS A 184 -15.67 0.62 -8.51
N GLU A 185 -16.71 0.21 -9.22
CA GLU A 185 -17.76 -0.62 -8.65
C GLU A 185 -17.19 -1.91 -8.08
N ALA A 186 -17.80 -2.38 -6.99
CA ALA A 186 -17.40 -3.63 -6.38
C ALA A 186 -17.58 -4.79 -7.37
N VAL A 187 -16.53 -5.56 -7.58
CA VAL A 187 -16.56 -6.74 -8.44
C VAL A 187 -16.81 -7.97 -7.56
N GLU A 188 -17.75 -8.82 -7.97
CA GLU A 188 -17.93 -10.12 -7.34
C GLU A 188 -16.83 -11.08 -7.81
N PHE A 189 -16.11 -11.66 -6.85
CA PHE A 189 -15.09 -12.64 -7.13
C PHE A 189 -15.57 -14.07 -6.90
N PRO A 190 -15.09 -15.06 -7.70
CA PRO A 190 -15.45 -16.46 -7.51
C PRO A 190 -15.23 -16.92 -6.07
N ALA A 191 -16.21 -17.63 -5.50
CA ALA A 191 -16.13 -18.12 -4.12
C ALA A 191 -14.96 -19.08 -3.86
N ARG A 192 -14.41 -19.71 -4.92
CA ARG A 192 -13.25 -20.61 -4.84
C ARG A 192 -11.96 -19.88 -4.48
N ILE A 193 -11.85 -18.57 -4.77
CA ILE A 193 -10.66 -17.79 -4.43
C ILE A 193 -10.74 -17.41 -2.96
N MET A 194 -9.75 -17.87 -2.20
CA MET A 194 -9.66 -17.67 -0.76
C MET A 194 -8.58 -16.64 -0.43
N TYR A 195 -8.66 -16.08 0.78
CA TYR A 195 -7.53 -15.33 1.33
C TYR A 195 -6.31 -16.25 1.54
N TRP A 196 -5.13 -15.67 1.49
CA TRP A 196 -3.89 -16.40 1.73
C TRP A 196 -3.53 -16.40 3.22
N THR A 197 -2.87 -17.47 3.63
CA THR A 197 -2.26 -17.64 4.95
C THR A 197 -0.80 -18.06 4.79
N ASP A 198 -0.04 -18.05 5.87
CA ASP A 198 1.36 -18.52 5.86
C ASP A 198 1.48 -19.98 5.44
N GLU A 199 0.44 -20.77 5.70
CA GLU A 199 0.41 -22.20 5.34
C GLU A 199 -0.13 -22.44 3.93
N ARG A 200 -0.88 -21.48 3.34
CA ARG A 200 -1.59 -21.69 2.08
C ARG A 200 -1.69 -20.42 1.23
N SER A 201 -1.15 -20.51 0.04
CA SER A 201 -1.38 -19.56 -1.05
C SER A 201 -1.68 -20.32 -2.34
N ASP A 202 -2.60 -19.79 -3.15
CA ASP A 202 -2.98 -20.40 -4.43
C ASP A 202 -2.82 -19.36 -5.56
N LEU A 203 -1.62 -19.32 -6.11
CA LEU A 203 -1.27 -18.41 -7.22
C LEU A 203 -1.99 -18.81 -8.52
N LEU A 204 -2.28 -20.10 -8.73
CA LEU A 204 -2.90 -20.58 -9.95
C LEU A 204 -4.37 -20.13 -10.06
N SER A 205 -5.04 -19.93 -8.92
CA SER A 205 -6.44 -19.50 -8.90
C SER A 205 -6.65 -18.05 -9.34
N ILE A 206 -5.58 -17.26 -9.38
CA ILE A 206 -5.59 -15.82 -9.68
C ILE A 206 -4.75 -15.45 -10.92
N LEU A 207 -4.43 -16.42 -11.77
CA LEU A 207 -3.81 -16.13 -13.08
C LEU A 207 -4.74 -15.24 -13.91
N ALA A 208 -4.18 -14.12 -14.42
CA ALA A 208 -4.89 -13.13 -15.22
C ALA A 208 -5.09 -13.61 -16.68
#